data_82156b8d588adddf95e81736db5db930
#
_entry.id   82156b8d588adddf95e81736db5db930
#
_cell.length_a   1.000
_cell.length_b   1.000
_cell.length_c   1.000
_cell.angle_alpha   90.00
_cell.angle_beta   90.00
_cell.angle_gamma   90.00
#
_symmetry.space_group_name_H-M   'P 1'
#
loop_
_entity.id
_entity.type
_entity.pdbx_description
1 polymer ?
#
loop_
_entity_poly.entity_id
_entity_poly.type
_entity_poly.pdbx_seq_one_letter_code
_entity_poly.pdbx_strand_id
1 'polypeptide(L)'
;MIKKIFSWFESRIDPYPEAAPKTPEKGLWRFIWSNIEGVRKWIAVLAVFTVGVGIMEALMFQFMGKVVDWLGAYTPQTLFVEKGHALIGMMAMVAFFAVWTFFASCVRLQTLQGVFPMRLRWNFHRLMLGQSLGFYQDEFAGRVSAKVMQTALALRDVVMTVADMVVYVLVYFITSGVILSSFDVWLILPFICWMIGFAMIMRFLIPKLGKTAARQADARSLMTGRITDAYSNIATVKLFSHGAREAAYAKQSMEEFMVTVHAQMRLATLLHTCSFIVNSSLTVGTTALGIWLWYHGQVGVGAVATATAMALRVNGLSQYIMWESARLFENIGTVNDGMATLSKPHTILDKPQALPLKVTRGEIKFEHVDFSYEAGKPLLNGFNLNIKPGEKVGLIGRSGAGKSTIVNLLLRFYEPQSGTISIDGQTVDSVTQESLRAQIGLVTQDTSLLHRSVRDNIIYGRPDATEAEMISAAERAEAAGFIPNLSDAKGRRGYDAHVGERGVKLSGGQRQRIAIARVMLKDAPILLLDEATSALDSEVEAAIQESLDKMMEGKTVIAIAHRLSTIAAMDRLIVLDKGRIIEEGSHTELLAKQGLYAKLWAHQSGGFLSEHVEWENN
;
A
#
# COMPACT_ATOMS: atom_id res chain seq x y z
N MET A 1 36.13 9.76 6.59
CA MET A 1 36.14 8.32 6.97
C MET A 1 34.76 7.82 7.39
N ILE A 2 34.08 8.47 8.31
CA ILE A 2 32.75 8.06 8.81
C ILE A 2 31.69 7.96 7.70
N LYS A 3 31.59 8.92 6.78
CA LYS A 3 30.66 8.85 5.63
C LYS A 3 30.86 7.61 4.75
N LYS A 4 32.12 7.18 4.56
CA LYS A 4 32.41 5.93 3.78
C LYS A 4 31.94 4.69 4.53
N ILE A 5 32.04 4.66 5.86
CA ILE A 5 31.54 3.55 6.68
C ILE A 5 30.01 3.49 6.57
N PHE A 6 29.31 4.61 6.74
CA PHE A 6 27.85 4.65 6.60
C PHE A 6 27.39 4.22 5.21
N SER A 7 27.99 4.80 4.15
CA SER A 7 27.65 4.42 2.77
C SER A 7 27.91 2.92 2.50
N TRP A 8 28.93 2.32 3.13
CA TRP A 8 29.17 0.89 3.02
C TRP A 8 28.03 0.07 3.64
N PHE A 9 27.49 0.46 4.82
CA PHE A 9 26.36 -0.21 5.44
C PHE A 9 25.05 0.03 4.70
N GLU A 10 24.80 1.23 4.19
CA GLU A 10 23.63 1.60 3.40
C GLU A 10 23.51 0.78 2.12
N SER A 11 24.64 0.43 1.49
CA SER A 11 24.69 -0.33 0.24
C SER A 11 24.58 -1.85 0.39
N ARG A 12 24.42 -2.39 1.61
CA ARG A 12 24.41 -3.85 1.85
C ARG A 12 23.11 -4.54 1.48
N ILE A 13 22.03 -3.82 1.44
CA ILE A 13 20.72 -4.31 1.01
C ILE A 13 20.31 -3.51 -0.22
N ASP A 14 19.93 -4.20 -1.28
CA ASP A 14 19.31 -3.59 -2.45
C ASP A 14 17.86 -3.24 -2.12
N PRO A 15 17.47 -1.94 -2.11
CA PRO A 15 16.10 -1.52 -1.85
C PRO A 15 15.15 -1.78 -3.03
N TYR A 16 15.65 -1.98 -4.25
CA TYR A 16 14.87 -2.07 -5.49
C TYR A 16 15.21 -3.31 -6.32
N PRO A 17 15.02 -4.53 -5.79
CA PRO A 17 15.36 -5.75 -6.51
C PRO A 17 14.57 -5.86 -7.83
N GLU A 18 15.23 -6.30 -8.90
CA GLU A 18 14.64 -6.48 -10.22
C GLU A 18 13.71 -7.70 -10.29
N ALA A 19 14.01 -8.75 -9.52
CA ALA A 19 13.21 -9.98 -9.49
C ALA A 19 11.73 -9.68 -9.20
N ALA A 20 10.83 -10.35 -9.92
CA ALA A 20 9.39 -10.21 -9.71
C ALA A 20 9.00 -10.60 -8.27
N PRO A 21 8.20 -9.78 -7.57
CA PRO A 21 7.77 -10.12 -6.22
C PRO A 21 6.82 -11.31 -6.26
N LYS A 22 7.05 -12.28 -5.37
CA LYS A 22 6.13 -13.40 -5.16
C LYS A 22 4.97 -12.94 -4.28
N THR A 23 3.76 -13.42 -4.56
CA THR A 23 2.61 -13.20 -3.67
C THR A 23 2.91 -13.81 -2.29
N PRO A 24 2.90 -13.03 -1.20
CA PRO A 24 3.21 -13.54 0.12
C PRO A 24 2.17 -14.59 0.58
N GLU A 25 2.64 -15.61 1.29
CA GLU A 25 1.77 -16.64 1.84
C GLU A 25 0.87 -16.10 2.96
N LYS A 26 -0.32 -16.66 3.10
CA LYS A 26 -1.22 -16.36 4.22
C LYS A 26 -0.69 -16.99 5.52
N GLY A 27 -0.87 -16.28 6.62
CA GLY A 27 -0.37 -16.66 7.94
C GLY A 27 0.82 -15.81 8.38
N LEU A 28 0.74 -15.22 9.59
CA LEU A 28 1.65 -14.19 10.07
C LEU A 28 3.13 -14.58 9.93
N TRP A 29 3.51 -15.77 10.42
CA TRP A 29 4.91 -16.21 10.39
C TRP A 29 5.42 -16.51 8.99
N ARG A 30 4.58 -17.08 8.12
CA ARG A 30 4.92 -17.34 6.72
C ARG A 30 5.05 -16.03 5.94
N PHE A 31 4.14 -15.11 6.19
CA PHE A 31 4.19 -13.76 5.61
C PHE A 31 5.48 -13.04 6.01
N ILE A 32 5.84 -13.04 7.30
CA ILE A 32 7.09 -12.44 7.77
C ILE A 32 8.27 -13.13 7.10
N TRP A 33 8.32 -14.47 7.13
CA TRP A 33 9.45 -15.24 6.63
C TRP A 33 9.71 -15.06 5.13
N SER A 34 8.65 -14.98 4.31
CA SER A 34 8.76 -14.72 2.87
C SER A 34 9.29 -13.31 2.57
N ASN A 35 8.86 -12.32 3.36
CA ASN A 35 9.21 -10.91 3.12
C ASN A 35 10.58 -10.48 3.67
N ILE A 36 11.22 -11.27 4.55
CA ILE A 36 12.59 -11.02 5.03
C ILE A 36 13.65 -11.67 4.13
N GLU A 37 13.27 -12.30 3.03
CA GLU A 37 14.21 -12.83 2.04
C GLU A 37 15.14 -11.71 1.52
N GLY A 38 16.46 -12.00 1.51
CA GLY A 38 17.49 -11.02 1.15
C GLY A 38 17.98 -10.12 2.29
N VAL A 39 17.28 -10.09 3.44
CA VAL A 39 17.75 -9.36 4.64
C VAL A 39 18.07 -10.27 5.83
N ARG A 40 17.76 -11.57 5.76
CA ARG A 40 17.96 -12.57 6.83
C ARG A 40 19.36 -12.55 7.42
N LYS A 41 20.39 -12.44 6.56
CA LYS A 41 21.79 -12.39 7.00
C LYS A 41 22.05 -11.19 7.92
N TRP A 42 21.52 -10.02 7.59
CA TRP A 42 21.72 -8.81 8.37
C TRP A 42 20.92 -8.80 9.67
N ILE A 43 19.76 -9.47 9.68
CA ILE A 43 18.98 -9.71 10.92
C ILE A 43 19.78 -10.62 11.85
N ALA A 44 20.40 -11.69 11.34
CA ALA A 44 21.27 -12.56 12.12
C ALA A 44 22.52 -11.82 12.64
N VAL A 45 23.15 -10.99 11.82
CA VAL A 45 24.28 -10.14 12.22
C VAL A 45 23.87 -9.17 13.33
N LEU A 46 22.69 -8.54 13.22
CA LEU A 46 22.15 -7.69 14.29
C LEU A 46 21.99 -8.48 15.59
N ALA A 47 21.38 -9.67 15.54
CA ALA A 47 21.19 -10.50 16.72
C ALA A 47 22.54 -10.84 17.41
N VAL A 48 23.59 -11.14 16.63
CA VAL A 48 24.95 -11.37 17.19
C VAL A 48 25.50 -10.11 17.88
N PHE A 49 25.34 -8.94 17.24
CA PHE A 49 25.76 -7.69 17.89
C PHE A 49 24.96 -7.41 19.16
N THR A 50 23.67 -7.68 19.16
CA THR A 50 22.77 -7.50 20.31
C THR A 50 23.14 -8.44 21.46
N VAL A 51 23.50 -9.71 21.18
CA VAL A 51 24.04 -10.64 22.15
C VAL A 51 25.29 -10.06 22.82
N GLY A 52 26.24 -9.55 22.05
CA GLY A 52 27.44 -8.91 22.56
C GLY A 52 27.16 -7.70 23.46
N VAL A 53 26.18 -6.85 23.04
CA VAL A 53 25.75 -5.70 23.85
C VAL A 53 25.20 -6.16 25.21
N GLY A 54 24.30 -7.14 25.23
CA GLY A 54 23.68 -7.64 26.47
C GLY A 54 24.71 -8.24 27.44
N ILE A 55 25.67 -9.04 26.94
CA ILE A 55 26.75 -9.62 27.75
C ILE A 55 27.66 -8.53 28.31
N MET A 56 28.15 -7.61 27.46
CA MET A 56 29.08 -6.58 27.89
C MET A 56 28.47 -5.63 28.92
N GLU A 57 27.20 -5.29 28.76
CA GLU A 57 26.48 -4.44 29.70
C GLU A 57 26.39 -5.12 31.10
N ALA A 58 26.03 -6.41 31.16
CA ALA A 58 25.99 -7.14 32.42
C ALA A 58 27.37 -7.26 33.07
N LEU A 59 28.43 -7.49 32.28
CA LEU A 59 29.81 -7.52 32.75
C LEU A 59 30.29 -6.18 33.32
N MET A 60 29.81 -5.06 32.79
CA MET A 60 30.13 -3.74 33.34
C MET A 60 29.65 -3.58 34.79
N PHE A 61 28.47 -4.10 35.14
CA PHE A 61 27.98 -4.10 36.52
C PHE A 61 28.84 -4.98 37.42
N GLN A 62 29.29 -6.16 36.93
CA GLN A 62 30.20 -7.02 37.67
C GLN A 62 31.53 -6.32 37.93
N PHE A 63 32.07 -5.60 36.95
CA PHE A 63 33.32 -4.85 37.15
C PHE A 63 33.17 -3.71 38.15
N MET A 64 32.05 -3.01 38.13
CA MET A 64 31.74 -1.98 39.11
C MET A 64 31.78 -2.57 40.53
N GLY A 65 31.20 -3.74 40.75
CA GLY A 65 31.24 -4.43 42.04
C GLY A 65 32.67 -4.80 42.44
N LYS A 66 33.49 -5.35 41.52
CA LYS A 66 34.90 -5.64 41.80
C LYS A 66 35.69 -4.39 42.19
N VAL A 67 35.43 -3.27 41.56
CA VAL A 67 36.06 -1.99 41.93
C VAL A 67 35.65 -1.58 43.35
N VAL A 68 34.40 -1.75 43.75
CA VAL A 68 33.93 -1.47 45.12
C VAL A 68 34.65 -2.35 46.14
N ASP A 69 34.80 -3.68 45.88
CA ASP A 69 35.53 -4.57 46.74
C ASP A 69 37.01 -4.16 46.87
N TRP A 70 37.66 -3.77 45.77
CA TRP A 70 39.05 -3.33 45.78
C TRP A 70 39.26 -2.02 46.55
N LEU A 71 38.33 -1.07 46.41
CA LEU A 71 38.40 0.19 47.18
C LEU A 71 38.26 -0.03 48.69
N GLY A 72 37.57 -1.09 49.10
CA GLY A 72 37.48 -1.49 50.50
C GLY A 72 38.69 -2.28 51.02
N ALA A 73 39.42 -2.98 50.14
CA ALA A 73 40.51 -3.90 50.52
C ALA A 73 41.91 -3.30 50.37
N TYR A 74 42.12 -2.31 49.51
CA TYR A 74 43.42 -1.76 49.16
C TYR A 74 43.55 -0.27 49.52
N THR A 75 44.76 0.17 49.86
CA THR A 75 45.07 1.60 49.94
C THR A 75 45.26 2.20 48.55
N PRO A 76 45.13 3.52 48.35
CA PRO A 76 45.30 4.15 47.04
C PRO A 76 46.61 3.78 46.32
N GLN A 77 47.70 3.64 47.07
CA GLN A 77 49.03 3.30 46.53
C GLN A 77 49.12 1.82 46.11
N THR A 78 48.63 0.89 46.95
CA THR A 78 48.68 -0.55 46.67
C THR A 78 47.69 -0.97 45.59
N LEU A 79 46.56 -0.30 45.48
CA LEU A 79 45.52 -0.58 44.46
C LEU A 79 46.08 -0.49 43.03
N PHE A 80 46.78 0.58 42.70
CA PHE A 80 47.34 0.75 41.37
C PHE A 80 48.46 -0.21 41.03
N VAL A 81 49.26 -0.61 42.03
CA VAL A 81 50.36 -1.59 41.86
C VAL A 81 49.77 -2.98 41.61
N GLU A 82 48.81 -3.44 42.42
CA GLU A 82 48.30 -4.80 42.35
C GLU A 82 47.16 -5.01 41.33
N LYS A 83 46.32 -3.99 41.14
CA LYS A 83 45.12 -4.07 40.29
C LYS A 83 45.15 -3.17 39.04
N GLY A 84 46.25 -2.44 38.82
CA GLY A 84 46.41 -1.51 37.71
C GLY A 84 46.14 -2.18 36.34
N HIS A 85 46.68 -3.39 36.11
CA HIS A 85 46.43 -4.13 34.87
C HIS A 85 44.94 -4.49 34.68
N ALA A 86 44.24 -4.82 35.76
CA ALA A 86 42.80 -5.11 35.70
C ALA A 86 41.97 -3.84 35.41
N LEU A 87 42.36 -2.70 35.99
CA LEU A 87 41.72 -1.40 35.69
C LEU A 87 41.93 -1.00 34.23
N ILE A 88 43.14 -1.17 33.68
CA ILE A 88 43.42 -0.95 32.25
C ILE A 88 42.58 -1.89 31.39
N GLY A 89 42.47 -3.18 31.77
CA GLY A 89 41.59 -4.14 31.08
C GLY A 89 40.11 -3.72 31.05
N MET A 90 39.61 -3.18 32.18
CA MET A 90 38.24 -2.62 32.25
C MET A 90 38.07 -1.42 31.34
N MET A 91 39.03 -0.50 31.32
CA MET A 91 38.98 0.66 30.40
C MET A 91 39.02 0.22 28.93
N ALA A 92 39.88 -0.75 28.60
CA ALA A 92 39.96 -1.32 27.25
C ALA A 92 38.63 -1.99 26.86
N MET A 93 37.97 -2.69 27.77
CA MET A 93 36.65 -3.29 27.54
C MET A 93 35.57 -2.23 27.27
N VAL A 94 35.57 -1.13 28.04
CA VAL A 94 34.60 -0.01 27.78
C VAL A 94 34.84 0.61 26.40
N ALA A 95 36.12 0.81 26.03
CA ALA A 95 36.46 1.33 24.69
C ALA A 95 36.01 0.34 23.58
N PHE A 96 36.24 -0.96 23.78
CA PHE A 96 35.79 -2.00 22.87
C PHE A 96 34.24 -2.03 22.77
N PHE A 97 33.54 -1.91 23.89
CA PHE A 97 32.08 -1.87 23.93
C PHE A 97 31.52 -0.67 23.15
N ALA A 98 32.14 0.50 23.24
CA ALA A 98 31.78 1.66 22.47
C ALA A 98 31.88 1.41 20.94
N VAL A 99 33.01 0.80 20.52
CA VAL A 99 33.22 0.42 19.11
C VAL A 99 32.19 -0.64 18.66
N TRP A 100 31.96 -1.66 19.49
CA TRP A 100 30.98 -2.71 19.24
C TRP A 100 29.57 -2.13 19.05
N THR A 101 29.14 -1.24 19.94
CA THR A 101 27.86 -0.56 19.90
C THR A 101 27.74 0.35 18.67
N PHE A 102 28.84 0.99 18.25
CA PHE A 102 28.85 1.77 17.01
C PHE A 102 28.53 0.90 15.80
N PHE A 103 29.18 -0.26 15.64
CA PHE A 103 28.91 -1.18 14.53
C PHE A 103 27.51 -1.81 14.62
N ALA A 104 27.06 -2.17 15.83
CA ALA A 104 25.69 -2.61 16.08
C ALA A 104 24.69 -1.56 15.59
N SER A 105 24.93 -0.28 15.92
CA SER A 105 24.09 0.84 15.48
C SER A 105 24.14 1.05 13.98
N CYS A 106 25.30 0.85 13.32
CA CYS A 106 25.39 0.90 11.86
C CYS A 106 24.51 -0.18 11.19
N VAL A 107 24.58 -1.42 11.66
CA VAL A 107 23.72 -2.51 11.14
C VAL A 107 22.24 -2.21 11.38
N ARG A 108 21.91 -1.78 12.60
CA ARG A 108 20.53 -1.49 12.99
C ARG A 108 19.94 -0.33 12.18
N LEU A 109 20.61 0.83 12.16
CA LEU A 109 20.07 2.08 11.64
C LEU A 109 20.30 2.21 10.14
N GLN A 110 21.54 2.01 9.66
CA GLN A 110 21.88 2.26 8.25
C GLN A 110 21.43 1.09 7.36
N THR A 111 21.71 -0.16 7.75
CA THR A 111 21.40 -1.31 6.90
C THR A 111 19.94 -1.72 6.99
N LEU A 112 19.40 -1.91 8.21
CA LEU A 112 18.07 -2.49 8.37
C LEU A 112 16.99 -1.41 8.46
N GLN A 113 17.06 -0.49 9.42
CA GLN A 113 15.96 0.44 9.71
C GLN A 113 15.71 1.43 8.58
N GLY A 114 16.77 1.85 7.86
CA GLY A 114 16.68 2.77 6.73
C GLY A 114 16.24 2.09 5.44
N VAL A 115 16.84 0.95 5.08
CA VAL A 115 16.73 0.36 3.75
C VAL A 115 15.64 -0.73 3.65
N PHE A 116 15.49 -1.56 4.67
CA PHE A 116 14.56 -2.70 4.64
C PHE A 116 13.09 -2.29 4.37
N PRO A 117 12.52 -1.26 5.01
CA PRO A 117 11.13 -0.87 4.69
C PRO A 117 10.98 -0.33 3.27
N MET A 118 12.02 0.25 2.66
CA MET A 118 11.96 0.69 1.27
C MET A 118 11.90 -0.51 0.32
N ARG A 119 12.70 -1.56 0.58
CA ARG A 119 12.63 -2.82 -0.16
C ARG A 119 11.23 -3.46 -0.08
N LEU A 120 10.62 -3.47 1.10
CA LEU A 120 9.26 -3.98 1.29
C LEU A 120 8.23 -3.15 0.51
N ARG A 121 8.30 -1.81 0.59
CA ARG A 121 7.42 -0.91 -0.16
C ARG A 121 7.53 -1.12 -1.66
N TRP A 122 8.75 -1.29 -2.17
CA TRP A 122 8.99 -1.57 -3.57
C TRP A 122 8.34 -2.87 -4.02
N ASN A 123 8.56 -3.96 -3.28
CA ASN A 123 7.97 -5.25 -3.58
C ASN A 123 6.44 -5.22 -3.50
N PHE A 124 5.88 -4.61 -2.45
CA PHE A 124 4.43 -4.49 -2.29
C PHE A 124 3.80 -3.59 -3.36
N HIS A 125 4.47 -2.51 -3.73
CA HIS A 125 4.01 -1.64 -4.82
C HIS A 125 3.95 -2.40 -6.15
N ARG A 126 5.00 -3.12 -6.52
CA ARG A 126 5.03 -3.95 -7.73
C ARG A 126 3.99 -5.07 -7.71
N LEU A 127 3.79 -5.69 -6.54
CA LEU A 127 2.75 -6.69 -6.35
C LEU A 127 1.35 -6.10 -6.59
N MET A 128 1.08 -4.92 -6.04
CA MET A 128 -0.21 -4.26 -6.26
C MET A 128 -0.38 -3.80 -7.71
N LEU A 129 0.63 -3.29 -8.38
CA LEU A 129 0.54 -2.94 -9.81
C LEU A 129 0.15 -4.13 -10.69
N GLY A 130 0.48 -5.36 -10.28
CA GLY A 130 0.08 -6.60 -10.97
C GLY A 130 -1.36 -7.07 -10.68
N GLN A 131 -2.10 -6.40 -9.80
CA GLN A 131 -3.50 -6.78 -9.50
C GLN A 131 -4.46 -6.42 -10.64
N SER A 132 -5.56 -7.16 -10.73
CA SER A 132 -6.60 -6.96 -11.75
C SER A 132 -7.37 -5.65 -11.54
N LEU A 133 -8.01 -5.16 -12.62
CA LEU A 133 -8.91 -4.00 -12.53
C LEU A 133 -10.06 -4.25 -11.55
N GLY A 134 -10.63 -5.45 -11.52
CA GLY A 134 -11.69 -5.82 -10.57
C GLY A 134 -11.27 -5.66 -9.11
N PHE A 135 -10.01 -6.00 -8.77
CA PHE A 135 -9.48 -5.73 -7.42
C PHE A 135 -9.57 -4.24 -7.05
N TYR A 136 -9.23 -3.33 -7.99
CA TYR A 136 -9.26 -1.89 -7.75
C TYR A 136 -10.66 -1.27 -7.79
N GLN A 137 -11.64 -1.95 -8.39
CA GLN A 137 -13.05 -1.53 -8.31
C GLN A 137 -13.65 -1.82 -6.92
N ASP A 138 -13.22 -2.92 -6.28
CA ASP A 138 -13.66 -3.30 -4.94
C ASP A 138 -12.88 -2.61 -3.81
N GLU A 139 -11.66 -2.12 -4.09
CA GLU A 139 -10.76 -1.55 -3.09
C GLU A 139 -10.43 -0.09 -3.38
N PHE A 140 -10.56 0.79 -2.38
CA PHE A 140 -10.16 2.18 -2.51
C PHE A 140 -8.63 2.30 -2.70
N ALA A 141 -8.18 2.97 -3.76
CA ALA A 141 -6.75 3.18 -4.07
C ALA A 141 -5.98 3.81 -2.90
N GLY A 142 -6.58 4.77 -2.19
CA GLY A 142 -5.99 5.38 -0.99
C GLY A 142 -5.78 4.38 0.13
N ARG A 143 -6.71 3.44 0.34
CA ARG A 143 -6.59 2.37 1.34
C ARG A 143 -5.48 1.38 0.95
N VAL A 144 -5.41 0.97 -0.30
CA VAL A 144 -4.33 0.09 -0.81
C VAL A 144 -2.98 0.75 -0.61
N SER A 145 -2.83 2.02 -0.99
CA SER A 145 -1.60 2.80 -0.79
C SER A 145 -1.20 2.88 0.68
N ALA A 146 -2.15 3.20 1.57
CA ALA A 146 -1.90 3.24 3.02
C ALA A 146 -1.44 1.87 3.54
N LYS A 147 -2.09 0.77 3.13
CA LYS A 147 -1.70 -0.60 3.51
C LYS A 147 -0.28 -0.95 3.04
N VAL A 148 0.08 -0.64 1.80
CA VAL A 148 1.45 -0.85 1.28
C VAL A 148 2.48 -0.13 2.16
N MET A 149 2.23 1.15 2.48
CA MET A 149 3.17 1.98 3.22
C MET A 149 3.28 1.60 4.70
N GLN A 150 2.15 1.33 5.36
CA GLN A 150 2.09 1.04 6.78
C GLN A 150 2.53 -0.39 7.09
N THR A 151 2.13 -1.39 6.28
CA THR A 151 2.53 -2.78 6.47
C THR A 151 4.04 -2.96 6.35
N ALA A 152 4.69 -2.24 5.43
CA ALA A 152 6.15 -2.30 5.29
C ALA A 152 6.87 -1.81 6.56
N LEU A 153 6.37 -0.73 7.19
CA LEU A 153 6.92 -0.23 8.46
C LEU A 153 6.63 -1.17 9.62
N ALA A 154 5.38 -1.62 9.74
CA ALA A 154 4.98 -2.53 10.81
C ALA A 154 5.73 -3.86 10.75
N LEU A 155 5.91 -4.42 9.55
CA LEU A 155 6.69 -5.66 9.36
C LEU A 155 8.16 -5.47 9.77
N ARG A 156 8.79 -4.36 9.37
CA ARG A 156 10.14 -4.02 9.84
C ARG A 156 10.18 -3.98 11.36
N ASP A 157 9.23 -3.28 12.01
CA ASP A 157 9.23 -3.09 13.45
C ASP A 157 9.04 -4.43 14.19
N VAL A 158 8.13 -5.31 13.71
CA VAL A 158 7.97 -6.67 14.26
C VAL A 158 9.29 -7.44 14.19
N VAL A 159 9.95 -7.43 13.04
CA VAL A 159 11.23 -8.15 12.85
C VAL A 159 12.32 -7.57 13.75
N MET A 160 12.42 -6.23 13.83
CA MET A 160 13.43 -5.56 14.64
C MET A 160 13.18 -5.78 16.14
N THR A 161 11.94 -5.73 16.61
CA THR A 161 11.61 -5.99 18.01
C THR A 161 12.00 -7.42 18.41
N VAL A 162 11.76 -8.41 17.55
CA VAL A 162 12.17 -9.80 17.83
C VAL A 162 13.68 -9.97 17.79
N ALA A 163 14.36 -9.45 16.77
CA ALA A 163 15.80 -9.64 16.55
C ALA A 163 16.69 -8.83 17.50
N ASP A 164 16.20 -7.72 18.01
CA ASP A 164 16.95 -6.81 18.88
C ASP A 164 16.44 -6.89 20.33
N MET A 165 15.21 -6.43 20.62
CA MET A 165 14.71 -6.35 21.98
C MET A 165 14.60 -7.71 22.67
N VAL A 166 13.97 -8.72 22.02
CA VAL A 166 13.75 -10.02 22.66
C VAL A 166 15.09 -10.72 22.91
N VAL A 167 15.99 -10.68 21.93
CA VAL A 167 17.35 -11.24 22.05
C VAL A 167 18.12 -10.54 23.17
N TYR A 168 18.12 -9.20 23.18
CA TYR A 168 18.81 -8.42 24.21
C TYR A 168 18.33 -8.75 25.63
N VAL A 169 17.00 -8.75 25.83
CA VAL A 169 16.39 -9.03 27.13
C VAL A 169 16.75 -10.43 27.62
N LEU A 170 16.61 -11.44 26.76
CA LEU A 170 16.98 -12.83 27.12
C LEU A 170 18.45 -12.95 27.52
N VAL A 171 19.34 -12.40 26.69
CA VAL A 171 20.79 -12.47 26.96
C VAL A 171 21.16 -11.74 28.24
N TYR A 172 20.59 -10.52 28.44
CA TYR A 172 20.84 -9.76 29.65
C TYR A 172 20.43 -10.53 30.93
N PHE A 173 19.22 -11.12 30.93
CA PHE A 173 18.73 -11.90 32.09
C PHE A 173 19.53 -13.16 32.31
N ILE A 174 19.91 -13.91 31.28
CA ILE A 174 20.73 -15.10 31.39
C ILE A 174 22.12 -14.73 31.98
N THR A 175 22.75 -13.70 31.38
CA THR A 175 24.09 -13.26 31.83
C THR A 175 24.04 -12.72 33.27
N SER A 176 23.03 -11.93 33.61
CA SER A 176 22.83 -11.43 34.97
C SER A 176 22.61 -12.56 35.95
N GLY A 177 21.82 -13.57 35.60
CA GLY A 177 21.63 -14.77 36.43
C GLY A 177 22.93 -15.53 36.67
N VAL A 178 23.78 -15.71 35.65
CA VAL A 178 25.11 -16.34 35.79
C VAL A 178 26.03 -15.50 36.69
N ILE A 179 26.04 -14.18 36.54
CA ILE A 179 26.87 -13.31 37.38
C ILE A 179 26.41 -13.34 38.84
N LEU A 180 25.11 -13.24 39.10
CA LEU A 180 24.55 -13.25 40.45
C LEU A 180 24.79 -14.61 41.15
N SER A 181 24.60 -15.72 40.41
CA SER A 181 24.88 -17.07 40.95
C SER A 181 26.36 -17.29 41.30
N SER A 182 27.27 -16.57 40.61
CA SER A 182 28.71 -16.65 40.94
C SER A 182 29.08 -15.99 42.27
N PHE A 183 28.24 -15.11 42.80
CA PHE A 183 28.39 -14.55 44.12
C PHE A 183 27.68 -15.42 45.17
N ASP A 184 26.36 -15.61 44.96
CA ASP A 184 25.54 -16.50 45.79
C ASP A 184 24.22 -16.82 45.04
N VAL A 185 23.80 -18.11 45.11
CA VAL A 185 22.59 -18.57 44.42
C VAL A 185 21.31 -17.87 44.88
N TRP A 186 21.25 -17.49 46.16
CA TRP A 186 20.08 -16.80 46.72
C TRP A 186 19.85 -15.43 46.10
N LEU A 187 20.87 -14.74 45.58
CA LEU A 187 20.73 -13.46 44.93
C LEU A 187 19.89 -13.52 43.64
N ILE A 188 19.66 -14.71 43.06
CA ILE A 188 18.80 -14.90 41.91
C ILE A 188 17.32 -14.86 42.31
N LEU A 189 16.97 -15.23 43.56
CA LEU A 189 15.58 -15.38 43.99
C LEU A 189 14.72 -14.12 43.78
N PRO A 190 15.15 -12.90 44.15
CA PRO A 190 14.38 -11.68 43.87
C PRO A 190 14.11 -11.45 42.37
N PHE A 191 15.09 -11.80 41.51
CA PHE A 191 14.94 -11.67 40.04
C PHE A 191 13.93 -12.68 39.48
N ILE A 192 13.91 -13.92 39.98
CA ILE A 192 12.90 -14.94 39.62
C ILE A 192 11.50 -14.47 40.07
N CYS A 193 11.36 -14.03 41.32
CA CYS A 193 10.09 -13.49 41.83
C CYS A 193 9.61 -12.30 40.99
N TRP A 194 10.51 -11.39 40.64
CA TRP A 194 10.20 -10.26 39.75
C TRP A 194 9.75 -10.74 38.37
N MET A 195 10.48 -11.69 37.76
CA MET A 195 10.15 -12.21 36.43
C MET A 195 8.74 -12.83 36.38
N ILE A 196 8.39 -13.61 37.40
CA ILE A 196 7.05 -14.19 37.54
C ILE A 196 6.00 -13.10 37.71
N GLY A 197 6.24 -12.15 38.62
CA GLY A 197 5.32 -11.02 38.87
C GLY A 197 5.13 -10.15 37.62
N PHE A 198 6.21 -9.82 36.92
CA PHE A 198 6.16 -9.04 35.68
C PHE A 198 5.46 -9.80 34.55
N ALA A 199 5.77 -11.11 34.40
CA ALA A 199 5.08 -11.95 33.42
C ALA A 199 3.57 -12.06 33.69
N MET A 200 3.15 -12.12 34.95
CA MET A 200 1.73 -12.08 35.32
C MET A 200 1.09 -10.74 34.93
N ILE A 201 1.73 -9.61 35.22
CA ILE A 201 1.24 -8.28 34.83
C ILE A 201 1.06 -8.22 33.30
N MET A 202 2.07 -8.64 32.55
CA MET A 202 2.04 -8.65 31.08
C MET A 202 0.91 -9.56 30.56
N ARG A 203 0.74 -10.77 31.13
CA ARG A 203 -0.28 -11.76 30.72
C ARG A 203 -1.71 -11.28 30.94
N PHE A 204 -1.95 -10.50 32.02
CA PHE A 204 -3.29 -10.03 32.39
C PHE A 204 -3.65 -8.65 31.85
N LEU A 205 -2.70 -7.70 31.82
CA LEU A 205 -3.01 -6.32 31.45
C LEU A 205 -2.79 -6.02 29.97
N ILE A 206 -1.77 -6.60 29.33
CA ILE A 206 -1.48 -6.32 27.91
C ILE A 206 -2.64 -6.72 26.98
N PRO A 207 -3.26 -7.91 27.10
CA PRO A 207 -4.40 -8.26 26.25
C PRO A 207 -5.61 -7.34 26.44
N LYS A 208 -5.84 -6.86 27.67
CA LYS A 208 -6.90 -5.89 27.95
C LYS A 208 -6.59 -4.54 27.31
N LEU A 209 -5.34 -4.09 27.42
CA LEU A 209 -4.89 -2.86 26.79
C LEU A 209 -5.03 -2.93 25.26
N GLY A 210 -4.66 -4.06 24.65
CA GLY A 210 -4.81 -4.30 23.21
C GLY A 210 -6.27 -4.23 22.76
N LYS A 211 -7.20 -4.87 23.49
CA LYS A 211 -8.65 -4.79 23.19
C LYS A 211 -9.20 -3.37 23.29
N THR A 212 -8.74 -2.62 24.31
CA THR A 212 -9.19 -1.24 24.50
C THR A 212 -8.59 -0.33 23.42
N ALA A 213 -7.32 -0.56 23.04
CA ALA A 213 -6.67 0.16 21.95
C ALA A 213 -7.38 -0.08 20.60
N ALA A 214 -7.82 -1.30 20.31
CA ALA A 214 -8.63 -1.60 19.12
C ALA A 214 -9.94 -0.80 19.10
N ARG A 215 -10.69 -0.80 20.21
CA ARG A 215 -11.93 0.02 20.31
C ARG A 215 -11.65 1.51 20.15
N GLN A 216 -10.54 2.00 20.67
CA GLN A 216 -10.12 3.39 20.50
C GLN A 216 -9.79 3.69 19.03
N ALA A 217 -9.12 2.76 18.32
CA ALA A 217 -8.83 2.90 16.90
C ALA A 217 -10.12 2.97 16.06
N ASP A 218 -11.11 2.13 16.35
CA ASP A 218 -12.42 2.15 15.69
C ASP A 218 -13.14 3.49 15.92
N ALA A 219 -13.19 3.98 17.17
CA ALA A 219 -13.80 5.26 17.50
C ALA A 219 -13.06 6.44 16.86
N ARG A 220 -11.72 6.38 16.79
CA ARG A 220 -10.89 7.37 16.06
C ARG A 220 -11.22 7.38 14.58
N SER A 221 -11.34 6.21 13.97
CA SER A 221 -11.68 6.07 12.54
C SER A 221 -13.05 6.67 12.24
N LEU A 222 -14.05 6.40 13.09
CA LEU A 222 -15.39 6.97 12.96
C LEU A 222 -15.37 8.50 13.09
N MET A 223 -14.69 9.03 14.10
CA MET A 223 -14.51 10.46 14.31
C MET A 223 -13.83 11.12 13.10
N THR A 224 -12.73 10.54 12.63
CA THR A 224 -12.01 11.05 11.46
C THR A 224 -12.89 10.99 10.21
N GLY A 225 -13.65 9.91 10.02
CA GLY A 225 -14.57 9.76 8.89
C GLY A 225 -15.63 10.88 8.87
N ARG A 226 -16.28 11.17 10.00
CA ARG A 226 -17.29 12.25 10.09
C ARG A 226 -16.70 13.63 9.80
N ILE A 227 -15.49 13.92 10.31
CA ILE A 227 -14.81 15.20 10.05
C ILE A 227 -14.38 15.30 8.58
N THR A 228 -13.85 14.22 8.02
CA THR A 228 -13.43 14.19 6.60
C THR A 228 -14.62 14.36 5.68
N ASP A 229 -15.78 13.76 6.00
CA ASP A 229 -17.00 13.91 5.22
C ASP A 229 -17.45 15.38 5.16
N ALA A 230 -17.49 16.07 6.31
CA ALA A 230 -17.81 17.48 6.37
C ALA A 230 -16.85 18.36 5.55
N TYR A 231 -15.53 18.05 5.57
CA TYR A 231 -14.54 18.82 4.82
C TYR A 231 -14.57 18.50 3.33
N SER A 232 -14.82 17.26 2.95
CA SER A 232 -14.96 16.84 1.55
C SER A 232 -16.18 17.48 0.90
N ASN A 233 -17.25 17.65 1.67
CA ASN A 233 -18.49 18.25 1.25
C ASN A 233 -18.68 19.69 1.75
N ILE A 234 -17.57 20.41 1.98
CA ILE A 234 -17.60 21.74 2.60
C ILE A 234 -18.47 22.75 1.86
N ALA A 235 -18.55 22.63 0.53
CA ALA A 235 -19.41 23.48 -0.30
C ALA A 235 -20.88 23.31 0.11
N THR A 236 -21.34 22.08 0.30
CA THR A 236 -22.69 21.76 0.76
C THR A 236 -22.96 22.33 2.16
N VAL A 237 -22.01 22.09 3.11
CA VAL A 237 -22.11 22.63 4.47
C VAL A 237 -22.22 24.15 4.47
N LYS A 238 -21.43 24.83 3.62
CA LYS A 238 -21.46 26.30 3.48
C LYS A 238 -22.73 26.79 2.79
N LEU A 239 -23.18 26.09 1.73
CA LEU A 239 -24.38 26.45 0.98
C LEU A 239 -25.63 26.46 1.87
N PHE A 240 -25.76 25.45 2.73
CA PHE A 240 -26.90 25.31 3.62
C PHE A 240 -26.70 25.97 5.00
N SER A 241 -25.57 26.61 5.24
CA SER A 241 -25.24 27.35 6.48
C SER A 241 -25.37 26.54 7.79
N HIS A 242 -25.16 25.22 7.74
CA HIS A 242 -25.34 24.31 8.89
C HIS A 242 -24.05 24.05 9.70
N GLY A 243 -23.09 25.00 9.74
CA GLY A 243 -21.81 24.81 10.42
C GLY A 243 -21.92 24.44 11.92
N ALA A 244 -22.91 24.99 12.64
CA ALA A 244 -23.14 24.64 14.04
C ALA A 244 -23.63 23.18 14.21
N ARG A 245 -24.46 22.68 13.29
CA ARG A 245 -24.95 21.30 13.29
C ARG A 245 -23.83 20.32 13.01
N GLU A 246 -22.98 20.61 12.04
CA GLU A 246 -21.79 19.80 11.74
C GLU A 246 -20.79 19.78 12.90
N ALA A 247 -20.58 20.92 13.56
CA ALA A 247 -19.74 20.98 14.76
C ALA A 247 -20.31 20.13 15.91
N ALA A 248 -21.65 20.14 16.12
CA ALA A 248 -22.29 19.29 17.11
C ALA A 248 -22.16 17.79 16.77
N TYR A 249 -22.30 17.43 15.48
CA TYR A 249 -22.14 16.05 15.02
C TYR A 249 -20.69 15.54 15.18
N ALA A 250 -19.70 16.39 14.87
CA ALA A 250 -18.30 16.08 15.14
C ALA A 250 -18.02 15.94 16.63
N LYS A 251 -18.57 16.85 17.47
CA LYS A 251 -18.43 16.82 18.94
C LYS A 251 -18.92 15.50 19.52
N GLN A 252 -20.07 15.01 19.10
CA GLN A 252 -20.60 13.72 19.55
C GLN A 252 -19.59 12.59 19.32
N SER A 253 -18.98 12.51 18.12
CA SER A 253 -17.98 11.47 17.82
C SER A 253 -16.69 11.66 18.63
N MET A 254 -16.32 12.90 18.96
CA MET A 254 -15.19 13.19 19.84
C MET A 254 -15.47 12.74 21.28
N GLU A 255 -16.69 12.92 21.77
CA GLU A 255 -17.11 12.45 23.09
C GLU A 255 -17.08 10.91 23.17
N GLU A 256 -17.59 10.21 22.15
CA GLU A 256 -17.52 8.76 22.04
C GLU A 256 -16.05 8.28 22.03
N PHE A 257 -15.18 8.96 21.28
CA PHE A 257 -13.74 8.68 21.27
C PHE A 257 -13.11 8.90 22.65
N MET A 258 -13.45 9.99 23.35
CA MET A 258 -12.92 10.29 24.69
C MET A 258 -13.25 9.23 25.74
N VAL A 259 -14.42 8.58 25.65
CA VAL A 259 -14.74 7.43 26.53
C VAL A 259 -13.73 6.31 26.38
N THR A 260 -13.32 6.00 25.14
CA THR A 260 -12.32 4.97 24.87
C THR A 260 -10.92 5.38 25.32
N VAL A 261 -10.56 6.66 25.15
CA VAL A 261 -9.29 7.24 25.65
C VAL A 261 -9.20 7.08 27.16
N HIS A 262 -10.24 7.45 27.90
CA HIS A 262 -10.25 7.31 29.36
C HIS A 262 -10.12 5.85 29.81
N ALA A 263 -10.79 4.93 29.13
CA ALA A 263 -10.66 3.50 29.40
C ALA A 263 -9.23 2.99 29.20
N GLN A 264 -8.57 3.42 28.11
CA GLN A 264 -7.16 3.08 27.83
C GLN A 264 -6.22 3.68 28.87
N MET A 265 -6.40 4.97 29.22
CA MET A 265 -5.53 5.65 30.19
C MET A 265 -5.63 5.04 31.58
N ARG A 266 -6.82 4.60 32.02
CA ARG A 266 -7.00 3.88 33.29
C ARG A 266 -6.19 2.56 33.32
N LEU A 267 -6.25 1.78 32.24
CA LEU A 267 -5.45 0.55 32.15
C LEU A 267 -3.95 0.82 32.07
N ALA A 268 -3.54 1.86 31.35
CA ALA A 268 -2.14 2.28 31.27
C ALA A 268 -1.61 2.71 32.66
N THR A 269 -2.40 3.49 33.42
CA THR A 269 -2.05 3.89 34.79
C THR A 269 -1.90 2.66 35.69
N LEU A 270 -2.84 1.71 35.62
CA LEU A 270 -2.75 0.47 36.40
C LEU A 270 -1.51 -0.33 36.05
N LEU A 271 -1.23 -0.49 34.76
CA LEU A 271 -0.03 -1.19 34.27
C LEU A 271 1.25 -0.53 34.78
N HIS A 272 1.33 0.81 34.69
CA HIS A 272 2.49 1.56 35.18
C HIS A 272 2.68 1.40 36.69
N THR A 273 1.60 1.53 37.46
CA THR A 273 1.65 1.40 38.94
C THR A 273 2.04 -0.02 39.37
N CYS A 274 1.43 -1.06 38.78
CA CYS A 274 1.81 -2.45 39.07
C CYS A 274 3.28 -2.75 38.73
N SER A 275 3.74 -2.27 37.57
CA SER A 275 5.14 -2.42 37.17
C SER A 275 6.08 -1.68 38.11
N PHE A 276 5.74 -0.47 38.56
CA PHE A 276 6.53 0.28 39.51
C PHE A 276 6.65 -0.44 40.87
N ILE A 277 5.55 -1.01 41.38
CA ILE A 277 5.55 -1.79 42.62
C ILE A 277 6.47 -3.00 42.50
N VAL A 278 6.35 -3.79 41.43
CA VAL A 278 7.17 -5.00 41.23
C VAL A 278 8.64 -4.65 41.05
N ASN A 279 8.97 -3.59 40.32
CA ASN A 279 10.32 -3.09 40.13
C ASN A 279 10.94 -2.57 41.44
N SER A 280 10.18 -1.82 42.23
CA SER A 280 10.63 -1.34 43.53
C SER A 280 10.86 -2.50 44.51
N SER A 281 9.95 -3.48 44.48
CA SER A 281 10.12 -4.72 45.31
C SER A 281 11.36 -5.51 44.92
N LEU A 282 11.71 -5.59 43.62
CA LEU A 282 12.98 -6.20 43.17
C LEU A 282 14.15 -5.45 43.77
N THR A 283 14.22 -4.14 43.62
CA THR A 283 15.37 -3.34 44.09
C THR A 283 15.53 -3.44 45.61
N VAL A 284 14.45 -3.23 46.36
CA VAL A 284 14.47 -3.33 47.84
C VAL A 284 14.79 -4.75 48.30
N GLY A 285 14.13 -5.76 47.70
CA GLY A 285 14.33 -7.16 48.06
C GLY A 285 15.77 -7.66 47.79
N THR A 286 16.33 -7.31 46.61
CA THR A 286 17.70 -7.65 46.24
C THR A 286 18.70 -6.99 47.17
N THR A 287 18.51 -5.70 47.49
CA THR A 287 19.41 -4.98 48.39
C THR A 287 19.32 -5.53 49.82
N ALA A 288 18.14 -5.77 50.35
CA ALA A 288 17.93 -6.32 51.69
C ALA A 288 18.53 -7.73 51.81
N LEU A 289 18.29 -8.61 50.83
CA LEU A 289 18.88 -9.96 50.80
C LEU A 289 20.40 -9.90 50.68
N GLY A 290 20.93 -9.00 49.85
CA GLY A 290 22.37 -8.80 49.69
C GLY A 290 23.02 -8.34 50.98
N ILE A 291 22.43 -7.41 51.73
CA ILE A 291 22.88 -6.95 53.06
C ILE A 291 22.81 -8.11 54.07
N TRP A 292 21.76 -8.92 54.04
CA TRP A 292 21.62 -10.08 54.94
C TRP A 292 22.72 -11.12 54.68
N LEU A 293 23.00 -11.46 53.41
CA LEU A 293 24.09 -12.39 53.02
C LEU A 293 25.48 -11.82 53.40
N TRP A 294 25.68 -10.52 53.21
CA TRP A 294 26.89 -9.84 53.62
C TRP A 294 27.08 -9.89 55.14
N TYR A 295 26.04 -9.64 55.93
CA TYR A 295 26.08 -9.74 57.37
C TYR A 295 26.50 -11.14 57.86
N HIS A 296 26.11 -12.18 57.15
CA HIS A 296 26.52 -13.57 57.42
C HIS A 296 27.86 -13.95 56.80
N GLY A 297 28.57 -13.03 56.18
CA GLY A 297 29.90 -13.25 55.60
C GLY A 297 29.91 -14.09 54.30
N GLN A 298 28.75 -14.28 53.66
CA GLN A 298 28.64 -15.12 52.47
C GLN A 298 29.00 -14.36 51.18
N VAL A 299 28.82 -13.05 51.15
CA VAL A 299 29.12 -12.19 49.97
C VAL A 299 29.90 -10.93 50.37
N GLY A 300 30.69 -10.37 49.44
CA GLY A 300 31.37 -9.09 49.61
C GLY A 300 30.46 -7.88 49.35
N VAL A 301 30.93 -6.70 49.76
CA VAL A 301 30.23 -5.42 49.52
C VAL A 301 30.00 -5.16 48.02
N GLY A 302 30.98 -5.52 47.19
CA GLY A 302 30.87 -5.39 45.73
C GLY A 302 29.79 -6.28 45.11
N ALA A 303 29.54 -7.47 45.70
CA ALA A 303 28.43 -8.31 45.25
C ALA A 303 27.08 -7.66 45.54
N VAL A 304 26.89 -7.04 46.71
CA VAL A 304 25.68 -6.27 47.05
C VAL A 304 25.49 -5.09 46.10
N ALA A 305 26.58 -4.34 45.84
CA ALA A 305 26.55 -3.21 44.90
C ALA A 305 26.19 -3.66 43.49
N THR A 306 26.77 -4.75 42.98
CA THR A 306 26.48 -5.35 41.68
C THR A 306 25.02 -5.75 41.56
N ALA A 307 24.51 -6.54 42.53
CA ALA A 307 23.14 -7.03 42.52
C ALA A 307 22.11 -5.89 42.55
N THR A 308 22.37 -4.87 43.41
CA THR A 308 21.48 -3.67 43.48
C THR A 308 21.52 -2.88 42.19
N ALA A 309 22.68 -2.66 41.57
CA ALA A 309 22.79 -1.94 40.30
C ALA A 309 22.10 -2.70 39.15
N MET A 310 22.22 -4.04 39.09
CA MET A 310 21.50 -4.88 38.15
C MET A 310 19.97 -4.79 38.35
N ALA A 311 19.50 -4.79 39.62
CA ALA A 311 18.08 -4.60 39.91
C ALA A 311 17.55 -3.23 39.47
N LEU A 312 18.31 -2.15 39.66
CA LEU A 312 17.98 -0.82 39.16
C LEU A 312 17.94 -0.79 37.63
N ARG A 313 18.85 -1.48 36.95
CA ARG A 313 18.84 -1.56 35.48
C ARG A 313 17.60 -2.28 34.95
N VAL A 314 17.15 -3.34 35.64
CA VAL A 314 15.91 -4.05 35.28
C VAL A 314 14.69 -3.14 35.32
N ASN A 315 14.65 -2.12 36.16
CA ASN A 315 13.58 -1.13 36.16
C ASN A 315 13.47 -0.40 34.78
N GLY A 316 14.59 0.11 34.25
CA GLY A 316 14.63 0.69 32.91
C GLY A 316 14.26 -0.30 31.81
N LEU A 317 14.73 -1.56 31.92
CA LEU A 317 14.38 -2.62 30.97
C LEU A 317 12.90 -2.97 31.00
N SER A 318 12.27 -3.02 32.15
CA SER A 318 10.83 -3.32 32.27
C SER A 318 9.97 -2.27 31.58
N GLN A 319 10.34 -1.00 31.69
CA GLN A 319 9.68 0.10 30.96
C GLN A 319 9.83 -0.08 29.43
N TYR A 320 11.05 -0.38 28.99
CA TYR A 320 11.33 -0.65 27.58
C TYR A 320 10.54 -1.84 27.03
N ILE A 321 10.53 -2.98 27.75
CA ILE A 321 9.77 -4.18 27.38
C ILE A 321 8.25 -3.85 27.28
N MET A 322 7.74 -3.08 28.23
CA MET A 322 6.32 -2.71 28.27
C MET A 322 5.90 -1.90 27.04
N TRP A 323 6.67 -0.87 26.69
CA TRP A 323 6.39 -0.03 25.52
C TRP A 323 6.56 -0.79 24.20
N GLU A 324 7.63 -1.54 24.06
CA GLU A 324 7.90 -2.32 22.84
C GLU A 324 6.90 -3.48 22.67
N SER A 325 6.46 -4.11 23.76
CA SER A 325 5.41 -5.14 23.66
C SER A 325 4.08 -4.57 23.18
N ALA A 326 3.68 -3.39 23.68
CA ALA A 326 2.47 -2.73 23.22
C ALA A 326 2.53 -2.39 21.71
N ARG A 327 3.67 -1.82 21.27
CA ARG A 327 3.94 -1.54 19.86
C ARG A 327 4.00 -2.79 18.99
N LEU A 328 4.57 -3.88 19.53
CA LEU A 328 4.62 -5.16 18.82
C LEU A 328 3.22 -5.69 18.49
N PHE A 329 2.29 -5.65 19.45
CA PHE A 329 0.91 -6.06 19.21
C PHE A 329 0.18 -5.16 18.19
N GLU A 330 0.38 -3.84 18.25
CA GLU A 330 -0.15 -2.90 17.28
C GLU A 330 0.40 -3.18 15.87
N ASN A 331 1.71 -3.38 15.76
CA ASN A 331 2.37 -3.69 14.49
C ASN A 331 1.92 -5.05 13.92
N ILE A 332 1.74 -6.07 14.77
CA ILE A 332 1.18 -7.36 14.35
C ILE A 332 -0.24 -7.19 13.79
N GLY A 333 -1.05 -6.36 14.43
CA GLY A 333 -2.38 -5.99 13.93
C GLY A 333 -2.32 -5.36 12.53
N THR A 334 -1.44 -4.38 12.35
CA THR A 334 -1.21 -3.70 11.06
C THR A 334 -0.68 -4.66 9.99
N VAL A 335 0.22 -5.58 10.36
CA VAL A 335 0.71 -6.63 9.43
C VAL A 335 -0.42 -7.56 9.02
N ASN A 336 -1.29 -7.98 9.94
CA ASN A 336 -2.43 -8.85 9.63
C ASN A 336 -3.43 -8.16 8.69
N ASP A 337 -3.76 -6.89 8.92
CA ASP A 337 -4.62 -6.11 8.03
C ASP A 337 -4.00 -5.94 6.64
N GLY A 338 -2.72 -5.61 6.58
CA GLY A 338 -1.97 -5.52 5.31
C GLY A 338 -1.89 -6.85 4.58
N MET A 339 -1.61 -7.95 5.29
CA MET A 339 -1.54 -9.29 4.75
C MET A 339 -2.87 -9.70 4.08
N ALA A 340 -4.02 -9.35 4.66
CA ALA A 340 -5.32 -9.63 4.08
C ALA A 340 -5.49 -9.06 2.65
N THR A 341 -4.83 -7.95 2.35
CA THR A 341 -4.83 -7.32 1.01
C THR A 341 -3.66 -7.80 0.16
N LEU A 342 -2.43 -7.80 0.71
CA LEU A 342 -1.20 -8.11 -0.02
C LEU A 342 -1.05 -9.59 -0.39
N SER A 343 -1.74 -10.50 0.31
CA SER A 343 -1.77 -11.94 0.01
C SER A 343 -2.95 -12.35 -0.87
N LYS A 344 -3.71 -11.40 -1.44
CA LYS A 344 -4.72 -11.73 -2.45
C LYS A 344 -4.01 -12.22 -3.71
N PRO A 345 -4.39 -13.38 -4.26
CA PRO A 345 -3.80 -13.88 -5.50
C PRO A 345 -4.16 -12.94 -6.66
N HIS A 346 -3.28 -12.85 -7.63
CA HIS A 346 -3.60 -12.22 -8.90
C HIS A 346 -4.59 -13.11 -9.65
N THR A 347 -5.71 -12.57 -10.07
CA THR A 347 -6.77 -13.32 -10.74
C THR A 347 -6.49 -13.50 -12.23
N ILE A 348 -5.78 -12.54 -12.85
CA ILE A 348 -5.47 -12.54 -14.28
C ILE A 348 -3.95 -12.55 -14.42
N LEU A 349 -3.40 -13.68 -14.85
CA LEU A 349 -1.97 -13.88 -15.05
C LEU A 349 -1.70 -14.27 -16.49
N ASP A 350 -0.57 -13.80 -17.03
CA ASP A 350 -0.10 -14.27 -18.31
C ASP A 350 0.38 -15.73 -18.17
N LYS A 351 0.03 -16.55 -19.15
CA LYS A 351 0.50 -17.94 -19.20
C LYS A 351 2.03 -17.97 -19.34
N PRO A 352 2.74 -18.93 -18.77
CA PRO A 352 4.21 -18.98 -18.86
C PRO A 352 4.78 -18.97 -20.30
N GLN A 353 3.97 -19.36 -21.27
CA GLN A 353 4.32 -19.41 -22.69
C GLN A 353 3.60 -18.34 -23.51
N ALA A 354 3.01 -17.34 -22.86
CA ALA A 354 2.31 -16.26 -23.56
C ALA A 354 3.28 -15.49 -24.48
N LEU A 355 2.89 -15.36 -25.74
CA LEU A 355 3.66 -14.64 -26.75
C LEU A 355 3.11 -13.21 -26.90
N PRO A 356 3.92 -12.27 -27.41
CA PRO A 356 3.39 -10.95 -27.77
C PRO A 356 2.34 -11.04 -28.87
N LEU A 357 1.18 -10.36 -28.72
CA LEU A 357 0.17 -10.25 -29.75
C LEU A 357 0.74 -9.51 -30.98
N LYS A 358 0.51 -10.07 -32.15
CA LYS A 358 0.81 -9.43 -33.45
C LYS A 358 -0.49 -9.21 -34.21
N VAL A 359 -0.94 -7.97 -34.28
CA VAL A 359 -2.09 -7.59 -35.09
C VAL A 359 -1.63 -7.34 -36.54
N THR A 360 -2.21 -8.05 -37.47
CA THR A 360 -1.90 -7.92 -38.92
C THR A 360 -3.06 -7.37 -39.72
N ARG A 361 -4.27 -7.77 -39.37
CA ARG A 361 -5.51 -7.35 -40.06
C ARG A 361 -6.52 -6.70 -39.12
N GLY A 362 -6.49 -7.11 -37.83
CA GLY A 362 -7.40 -6.59 -36.80
C GLY A 362 -8.78 -7.26 -36.81
N GLU A 363 -8.90 -8.53 -37.23
CA GLU A 363 -10.12 -9.32 -37.05
C GLU A 363 -10.36 -9.63 -35.57
N ILE A 364 -11.60 -9.41 -35.07
CA ILE A 364 -11.94 -9.69 -33.67
C ILE A 364 -13.08 -10.70 -33.64
N LYS A 365 -12.92 -11.79 -32.85
CA LYS A 365 -13.94 -12.81 -32.68
C LYS A 365 -14.25 -13.09 -31.22
N PHE A 366 -15.52 -13.17 -30.90
CA PHE A 366 -16.08 -13.71 -29.67
C PHE A 366 -16.84 -14.98 -30.05
N GLU A 367 -16.49 -16.10 -29.46
CA GLU A 367 -17.08 -17.40 -29.77
C GLU A 367 -17.62 -18.05 -28.49
N HIS A 368 -18.95 -18.19 -28.41
CA HIS A 368 -19.69 -18.80 -27.28
C HIS A 368 -19.27 -18.26 -25.90
N VAL A 369 -19.11 -16.96 -25.77
CA VAL A 369 -18.63 -16.31 -24.57
C VAL A 369 -19.71 -16.21 -23.50
N ASP A 370 -19.44 -16.84 -22.33
CA ASP A 370 -20.25 -16.67 -21.12
C ASP A 370 -19.49 -15.82 -20.11
N PHE A 371 -20.16 -14.83 -19.53
CA PHE A 371 -19.57 -13.97 -18.51
C PHE A 371 -20.57 -13.47 -17.49
N SER A 372 -20.14 -13.44 -16.22
CA SER A 372 -20.83 -12.80 -15.11
C SER A 372 -19.84 -12.14 -14.15
N TYR A 373 -20.17 -10.95 -13.63
CA TYR A 373 -19.39 -10.31 -12.56
C TYR A 373 -19.62 -11.00 -11.22
N GLU A 374 -20.85 -11.42 -10.96
CA GLU A 374 -21.24 -12.12 -9.74
C GLU A 374 -21.74 -13.54 -10.09
N ALA A 375 -21.38 -14.50 -9.26
CA ALA A 375 -21.87 -15.88 -9.44
C ALA A 375 -23.42 -15.92 -9.43
N GLY A 376 -24.01 -16.57 -10.43
CA GLY A 376 -25.45 -16.71 -10.55
C GLY A 376 -26.19 -15.55 -11.24
N LYS A 377 -25.48 -14.50 -11.68
CA LYS A 377 -26.06 -13.39 -12.46
C LYS A 377 -25.40 -13.29 -13.83
N PRO A 378 -25.75 -14.15 -14.80
CA PRO A 378 -25.15 -14.14 -16.12
C PRO A 378 -25.43 -12.80 -16.83
N LEU A 379 -24.38 -12.18 -17.37
CA LEU A 379 -24.48 -10.95 -18.16
C LEU A 379 -24.35 -11.24 -19.67
N LEU A 380 -23.40 -12.09 -20.06
CA LEU A 380 -23.28 -12.61 -21.42
C LEU A 380 -23.55 -14.13 -21.36
N ASN A 381 -24.28 -14.67 -22.34
CA ASN A 381 -24.62 -16.08 -22.38
C ASN A 381 -24.56 -16.59 -23.82
N GLY A 382 -23.53 -17.40 -24.15
CA GLY A 382 -23.26 -17.89 -25.48
C GLY A 382 -23.05 -16.76 -26.50
N PHE A 383 -22.44 -15.64 -26.07
CA PHE A 383 -22.28 -14.47 -26.91
C PHE A 383 -21.31 -14.73 -28.07
N ASN A 384 -21.78 -14.43 -29.27
CA ASN A 384 -21.01 -14.60 -30.50
C ASN A 384 -20.97 -13.25 -31.23
N LEU A 385 -19.75 -12.81 -31.63
CA LEU A 385 -19.55 -11.60 -32.40
C LEU A 385 -18.31 -11.75 -33.27
N ASN A 386 -18.43 -11.47 -34.55
CA ASN A 386 -17.30 -11.40 -35.47
C ASN A 386 -17.23 -10.00 -36.12
N ILE A 387 -16.07 -9.34 -35.93
CA ILE A 387 -15.77 -8.02 -36.50
C ILE A 387 -14.68 -8.20 -37.55
N LYS A 388 -14.96 -7.78 -38.77
CA LYS A 388 -14.04 -7.94 -39.89
C LYS A 388 -12.86 -6.95 -39.78
N PRO A 389 -11.72 -7.25 -40.41
CA PRO A 389 -10.60 -6.31 -40.50
C PRO A 389 -11.03 -4.95 -41.04
N GLY A 390 -10.66 -3.88 -40.33
CA GLY A 390 -10.99 -2.50 -40.73
C GLY A 390 -12.47 -2.09 -40.60
N GLU A 391 -13.32 -2.97 -40.05
CA GLU A 391 -14.76 -2.69 -39.89
C GLU A 391 -14.97 -1.77 -38.68
N LYS A 392 -15.87 -0.80 -38.83
CA LYS A 392 -16.34 0.11 -37.77
C LYS A 392 -17.67 -0.36 -37.24
N VAL A 393 -17.70 -0.88 -36.02
CA VAL A 393 -18.88 -1.47 -35.37
C VAL A 393 -19.36 -0.60 -34.22
N GLY A 394 -20.64 -0.24 -34.22
CA GLY A 394 -21.30 0.48 -33.14
C GLY A 394 -22.07 -0.48 -32.22
N LEU A 395 -21.77 -0.46 -30.93
CA LEU A 395 -22.53 -1.19 -29.90
C LEU A 395 -23.61 -0.27 -29.32
N ILE A 396 -24.86 -0.66 -29.46
CA ILE A 396 -26.04 0.10 -29.02
C ILE A 396 -26.85 -0.76 -28.06
N GLY A 397 -27.53 -0.17 -27.11
CA GLY A 397 -28.37 -0.89 -26.14
C GLY A 397 -28.59 -0.10 -24.86
N ARG A 398 -29.54 -0.56 -24.07
CA ARG A 398 -29.85 0.04 -22.76
C ARG A 398 -28.68 -0.01 -21.81
N SER A 399 -28.73 0.81 -20.75
CA SER A 399 -27.76 0.68 -19.66
C SER A 399 -27.82 -0.74 -19.07
N GLY A 400 -26.66 -1.36 -18.80
CA GLY A 400 -26.58 -2.74 -18.31
C GLY A 400 -26.70 -3.82 -19.39
N ALA A 401 -26.83 -3.50 -20.68
CA ALA A 401 -26.92 -4.50 -21.76
C ALA A 401 -25.62 -5.29 -22.02
N GLY A 402 -24.48 -4.90 -21.43
CA GLY A 402 -23.19 -5.59 -21.57
C GLY A 402 -22.18 -4.91 -22.51
N LYS A 403 -22.44 -3.69 -23.02
CA LYS A 403 -21.56 -2.98 -23.94
C LYS A 403 -20.13 -2.78 -23.40
N SER A 404 -19.97 -2.17 -22.24
CA SER A 404 -18.66 -1.95 -21.59
C SER A 404 -18.01 -3.26 -21.15
N THR A 405 -18.79 -4.31 -20.90
CA THR A 405 -18.29 -5.64 -20.58
C THR A 405 -17.57 -6.28 -21.76
N ILE A 406 -18.09 -6.13 -22.99
CA ILE A 406 -17.43 -6.61 -24.21
C ILE A 406 -16.06 -5.95 -24.36
N VAL A 407 -15.97 -4.63 -24.14
CA VAL A 407 -14.71 -3.87 -24.15
C VAL A 407 -13.74 -4.36 -23.07
N ASN A 408 -14.24 -4.55 -21.85
CA ASN A 408 -13.41 -5.03 -20.73
C ASN A 408 -12.88 -6.45 -20.95
N LEU A 409 -13.66 -7.34 -21.53
CA LEU A 409 -13.25 -8.69 -21.89
C LEU A 409 -12.20 -8.69 -23.01
N LEU A 410 -12.38 -7.85 -24.04
CA LEU A 410 -11.39 -7.72 -25.13
C LEU A 410 -10.04 -7.20 -24.62
N LEU A 411 -10.04 -6.27 -23.66
CA LEU A 411 -8.84 -5.74 -22.99
C LEU A 411 -8.27 -6.71 -21.94
N ARG A 412 -8.93 -7.85 -21.74
CA ARG A 412 -8.56 -8.84 -20.72
C ARG A 412 -8.42 -8.20 -19.33
N PHE A 413 -9.37 -7.29 -18.99
CA PHE A 413 -9.54 -6.83 -17.61
C PHE A 413 -10.30 -7.84 -16.77
N TYR A 414 -11.05 -8.71 -17.43
CA TYR A 414 -11.74 -9.88 -16.91
C TYR A 414 -11.54 -11.05 -17.86
N GLU A 415 -11.66 -12.27 -17.37
CA GLU A 415 -11.65 -13.49 -18.18
C GLU A 415 -13.06 -14.08 -18.26
N PRO A 416 -13.50 -14.58 -19.42
CA PRO A 416 -14.80 -15.25 -19.55
C PRO A 416 -14.80 -16.57 -18.77
N GLN A 417 -15.99 -17.00 -18.32
CA GLN A 417 -16.17 -18.30 -17.69
C GLN A 417 -16.09 -19.44 -18.71
N SER A 418 -16.59 -19.20 -19.95
CA SER A 418 -16.47 -20.12 -21.06
C SER A 418 -16.41 -19.36 -22.39
N GLY A 419 -16.06 -20.06 -23.46
CA GLY A 419 -15.86 -19.48 -24.78
C GLY A 419 -14.48 -18.91 -25.00
N THR A 420 -14.27 -18.29 -26.16
CA THR A 420 -12.97 -17.74 -26.56
C THR A 420 -13.13 -16.36 -27.18
N ILE A 421 -12.10 -15.52 -26.95
CA ILE A 421 -11.98 -14.20 -27.58
C ILE A 421 -10.63 -14.21 -28.31
N SER A 422 -10.62 -13.85 -29.58
CA SER A 422 -9.40 -13.85 -30.39
C SER A 422 -9.27 -12.58 -31.26
N ILE A 423 -8.01 -12.22 -31.53
CA ILE A 423 -7.62 -11.16 -32.46
C ILE A 423 -6.69 -11.80 -33.51
N ASP A 424 -7.07 -11.71 -34.78
CA ASP A 424 -6.35 -12.36 -35.88
C ASP A 424 -6.05 -13.85 -35.62
N GLY A 425 -7.02 -14.58 -35.01
CA GLY A 425 -6.89 -15.99 -34.67
C GLY A 425 -6.02 -16.28 -33.45
N GLN A 426 -5.44 -15.27 -32.78
CA GLN A 426 -4.68 -15.41 -31.55
C GLN A 426 -5.61 -15.17 -30.35
N THR A 427 -5.79 -16.15 -29.47
CA THR A 427 -6.66 -16.00 -28.31
C THR A 427 -6.07 -15.03 -27.28
N VAL A 428 -6.89 -14.14 -26.71
CA VAL A 428 -6.43 -13.08 -25.79
C VAL A 428 -5.82 -13.63 -24.51
N ASP A 429 -6.12 -14.86 -24.13
CA ASP A 429 -5.55 -15.56 -22.97
C ASP A 429 -4.20 -16.21 -23.25
N SER A 430 -3.82 -16.37 -24.52
CA SER A 430 -2.54 -16.95 -24.96
C SER A 430 -1.45 -15.90 -25.22
N VAL A 431 -1.81 -14.64 -25.20
CA VAL A 431 -0.88 -13.51 -25.41
C VAL A 431 -0.61 -12.74 -24.12
N THR A 432 0.48 -11.97 -24.08
CA THR A 432 0.78 -11.13 -22.91
C THR A 432 -0.18 -9.94 -22.86
N GLN A 433 -0.66 -9.60 -21.65
CA GLN A 433 -1.60 -8.49 -21.42
C GLN A 433 -1.02 -7.15 -21.91
N GLU A 434 0.28 -6.95 -21.73
CA GLU A 434 0.98 -5.74 -22.17
C GLU A 434 0.92 -5.59 -23.69
N SER A 435 1.26 -6.65 -24.45
CA SER A 435 1.20 -6.63 -25.90
C SER A 435 -0.21 -6.49 -26.43
N LEU A 436 -1.19 -7.16 -25.81
CA LEU A 436 -2.61 -7.02 -26.16
C LEU A 436 -3.07 -5.56 -26.03
N ARG A 437 -2.81 -4.96 -24.87
CA ARG A 437 -3.24 -3.57 -24.60
C ARG A 437 -2.43 -2.56 -25.41
N ALA A 438 -1.20 -2.87 -25.81
CA ALA A 438 -0.41 -2.02 -26.70
C ALA A 438 -1.07 -1.88 -28.09
N GLN A 439 -1.73 -2.94 -28.60
CA GLN A 439 -2.38 -2.96 -29.89
C GLN A 439 -3.80 -2.38 -29.91
N ILE A 440 -4.31 -1.94 -28.76
CA ILE A 440 -5.68 -1.41 -28.62
C ILE A 440 -5.62 0.02 -28.07
N GLY A 441 -6.15 0.98 -28.79
CA GLY A 441 -6.40 2.36 -28.32
C GLY A 441 -7.78 2.43 -27.67
N LEU A 442 -7.90 3.00 -26.48
CA LEU A 442 -9.18 3.19 -25.80
C LEU A 442 -9.37 4.65 -25.42
N VAL A 443 -10.46 5.26 -25.91
CA VAL A 443 -10.97 6.54 -25.43
C VAL A 443 -12.13 6.24 -24.48
N THR A 444 -11.96 6.57 -23.19
CA THR A 444 -12.97 6.31 -22.15
C THR A 444 -13.91 7.49 -21.95
N GLN A 445 -15.12 7.22 -21.47
CA GLN A 445 -16.09 8.24 -21.04
C GLN A 445 -15.50 9.10 -19.90
N ASP A 446 -14.92 8.46 -18.89
CA ASP A 446 -14.20 9.13 -17.81
C ASP A 446 -12.75 9.40 -18.23
N THR A 447 -12.45 10.67 -18.49
CA THR A 447 -11.12 11.14 -18.90
C THR A 447 -10.24 11.44 -17.69
N SER A 448 -9.80 10.42 -16.97
CA SER A 448 -8.86 10.59 -15.88
C SER A 448 -7.44 10.87 -16.40
N LEU A 449 -6.86 11.96 -15.93
CA LEU A 449 -5.48 12.32 -16.18
C LEU A 449 -4.62 11.96 -14.95
N LEU A 450 -3.40 11.49 -15.21
CA LEU A 450 -2.41 11.29 -14.17
C LEU A 450 -1.97 12.63 -13.60
N HIS A 451 -1.73 12.70 -12.29
CA HIS A 451 -1.23 13.91 -11.61
C HIS A 451 0.24 14.18 -11.97
N ARG A 452 0.47 14.47 -13.25
CA ARG A 452 1.77 14.71 -13.88
C ARG A 452 1.66 15.89 -14.85
N SER A 453 2.75 16.18 -15.58
CA SER A 453 2.70 17.19 -16.64
C SER A 453 1.72 16.81 -17.76
N VAL A 454 1.28 17.81 -18.53
CA VAL A 454 0.49 17.57 -19.76
C VAL A 454 1.30 16.69 -20.72
N ARG A 455 2.61 16.98 -20.87
CA ARG A 455 3.56 16.17 -21.64
C ARG A 455 3.49 14.70 -21.23
N ASP A 456 3.70 14.39 -19.95
CA ASP A 456 3.69 13.01 -19.44
C ASP A 456 2.35 12.31 -19.69
N ASN A 457 1.26 13.06 -19.64
CA ASN A 457 -0.08 12.52 -19.91
C ASN A 457 -0.26 12.13 -21.37
N ILE A 458 0.26 12.89 -22.31
CA ILE A 458 0.15 12.59 -23.75
C ILE A 458 1.12 11.47 -24.13
N ILE A 459 2.40 11.59 -23.75
CA ILE A 459 3.45 10.61 -24.06
C ILE A 459 3.15 9.24 -23.43
N TYR A 460 2.32 9.18 -22.38
CA TYR A 460 1.93 7.90 -21.75
C TYR A 460 1.35 6.88 -22.74
N GLY A 461 0.76 7.34 -23.86
CA GLY A 461 0.29 6.47 -24.95
C GLY A 461 1.42 5.77 -25.71
N ARG A 462 2.57 6.43 -25.89
CA ARG A 462 3.78 5.92 -26.54
C ARG A 462 5.01 6.62 -25.92
N PRO A 463 5.67 6.00 -24.92
CA PRO A 463 6.77 6.62 -24.18
C PRO A 463 7.99 7.03 -25.03
N ASP A 464 8.23 6.32 -26.14
CA ASP A 464 9.37 6.56 -27.05
C ASP A 464 9.06 7.61 -28.14
N ALA A 465 7.89 8.27 -28.09
CA ALA A 465 7.51 9.28 -29.05
C ALA A 465 8.36 10.55 -28.94
N THR A 466 8.71 11.11 -30.08
CA THR A 466 9.41 12.40 -30.15
C THR A 466 8.50 13.55 -29.73
N GLU A 467 9.09 14.69 -29.38
CA GLU A 467 8.33 15.90 -29.03
C GLU A 467 7.46 16.38 -30.20
N ALA A 468 7.98 16.28 -31.43
CA ALA A 468 7.21 16.65 -32.65
C ALA A 468 5.96 15.78 -32.83
N GLU A 469 6.09 14.46 -32.63
CA GLU A 469 4.94 13.54 -32.69
C GLU A 469 3.92 13.82 -31.59
N MET A 470 4.36 14.14 -30.38
CA MET A 470 3.50 14.53 -29.27
C MET A 470 2.72 15.83 -29.58
N ILE A 471 3.39 16.85 -30.11
CA ILE A 471 2.75 18.11 -30.49
C ILE A 471 1.75 17.86 -31.63
N SER A 472 2.12 17.09 -32.65
CA SER A 472 1.21 16.73 -33.75
C SER A 472 -0.02 15.97 -33.25
N ALA A 473 0.12 15.08 -32.29
CA ALA A 473 -1.02 14.40 -31.67
C ALA A 473 -1.91 15.38 -30.89
N ALA A 474 -1.32 16.35 -30.20
CA ALA A 474 -2.06 17.41 -29.49
C ALA A 474 -2.81 18.35 -30.45
N GLU A 475 -2.20 18.66 -31.60
CA GLU A 475 -2.84 19.46 -32.67
C GLU A 475 -4.05 18.71 -33.24
N ARG A 476 -3.87 17.46 -33.61
CA ARG A 476 -4.99 16.62 -34.14
C ARG A 476 -6.13 16.45 -33.13
N ALA A 477 -5.82 16.49 -31.83
CA ALA A 477 -6.83 16.42 -30.75
C ALA A 477 -7.38 17.80 -30.36
N GLU A 478 -7.11 18.86 -31.11
CA GLU A 478 -7.53 20.24 -30.81
C GLU A 478 -7.07 20.70 -29.39
N ALA A 479 -5.97 20.13 -28.90
CA ALA A 479 -5.43 20.46 -27.59
C ALA A 479 -4.32 21.53 -27.64
N ALA A 480 -3.62 21.67 -28.76
CA ALA A 480 -2.50 22.59 -28.92
C ALA A 480 -2.88 24.07 -28.70
N GLY A 481 -4.12 24.46 -28.99
CA GLY A 481 -4.59 25.86 -28.86
C GLY A 481 -4.67 26.34 -27.40
N PHE A 482 -4.97 25.48 -26.44
CA PHE A 482 -5.09 25.89 -25.04
C PHE A 482 -3.87 25.51 -24.17
N ILE A 483 -3.11 24.48 -24.54
CA ILE A 483 -1.97 24.00 -23.75
C ILE A 483 -0.95 25.10 -23.44
N PRO A 484 -0.50 25.95 -24.39
CA PRO A 484 0.49 27.01 -24.12
C PRO A 484 0.07 27.99 -23.03
N ASN A 485 -1.22 28.19 -22.83
CA ASN A 485 -1.79 29.12 -21.84
C ASN A 485 -1.91 28.50 -20.44
N LEU A 486 -1.62 27.20 -20.28
CA LEU A 486 -1.67 26.54 -18.98
C LEU A 486 -0.49 26.97 -18.10
N SER A 487 -0.77 27.24 -16.82
CA SER A 487 0.25 27.50 -15.81
C SER A 487 -0.19 26.90 -14.49
N ASP A 488 0.71 26.19 -13.82
CA ASP A 488 0.43 25.62 -12.50
C ASP A 488 0.94 26.52 -11.36
N ALA A 489 0.60 26.18 -10.12
CA ALA A 489 0.96 26.95 -8.93
C ALA A 489 2.49 27.05 -8.68
N LYS A 490 3.30 26.22 -9.35
CA LYS A 490 4.77 26.27 -9.29
C LYS A 490 5.39 27.06 -10.44
N GLY A 491 4.57 27.69 -11.29
CA GLY A 491 5.02 28.51 -12.43
C GLY A 491 5.44 27.70 -13.66
N ARG A 492 5.20 26.37 -13.71
CA ARG A 492 5.45 25.57 -14.92
C ARG A 492 4.36 25.87 -15.93
N ARG A 493 4.72 25.96 -17.21
CA ARG A 493 3.81 26.42 -18.28
C ARG A 493 3.68 25.41 -19.41
N GLY A 494 2.60 25.51 -20.17
CA GLY A 494 2.37 24.73 -21.38
C GLY A 494 2.37 23.24 -21.12
N TYR A 495 3.10 22.49 -21.94
CA TYR A 495 3.24 21.04 -21.81
C TYR A 495 3.86 20.57 -20.49
N ASP A 496 4.65 21.42 -19.82
CA ASP A 496 5.28 21.08 -18.53
C ASP A 496 4.40 21.44 -17.33
N ALA A 497 3.26 22.11 -17.53
CA ALA A 497 2.29 22.37 -16.48
C ALA A 497 1.70 21.04 -15.95
N HIS A 498 1.70 20.87 -14.63
CA HIS A 498 1.13 19.68 -13.98
C HIS A 498 -0.39 19.83 -13.86
N VAL A 499 -1.10 18.74 -14.14
CA VAL A 499 -2.55 18.63 -13.98
C VAL A 499 -2.88 17.82 -12.71
N GLY A 500 -4.10 18.03 -12.13
CA GLY A 500 -4.57 17.31 -10.94
C GLY A 500 -4.94 18.23 -9.77
N GLU A 501 -5.16 17.68 -8.57
CA GLU A 501 -5.71 18.40 -7.39
C GLU A 501 -4.94 19.68 -7.00
N ARG A 502 -3.62 19.71 -7.21
CA ARG A 502 -2.74 20.85 -6.92
C ARG A 502 -2.11 21.47 -8.17
N GLY A 503 -2.58 21.07 -9.34
CA GLY A 503 -2.13 21.55 -10.64
C GLY A 503 -3.14 22.47 -11.32
N VAL A 504 -3.05 22.54 -12.64
CA VAL A 504 -3.99 23.30 -13.46
C VAL A 504 -5.38 22.66 -13.38
N LYS A 505 -6.39 23.49 -13.15
CA LYS A 505 -7.80 23.07 -13.27
C LYS A 505 -8.19 23.11 -14.74
N LEU A 506 -8.30 21.93 -15.34
CA LEU A 506 -8.77 21.76 -16.70
C LEU A 506 -10.30 21.63 -16.72
N SER A 507 -10.94 22.18 -17.77
CA SER A 507 -12.34 21.89 -18.06
C SER A 507 -12.54 20.42 -18.45
N GLY A 508 -13.76 19.92 -18.42
CA GLY A 508 -14.10 18.56 -18.91
C GLY A 508 -13.60 18.32 -20.32
N GLY A 509 -13.87 19.25 -21.23
CA GLY A 509 -13.44 19.18 -22.62
C GLY A 509 -11.92 19.27 -22.80
N GLN A 510 -11.21 20.05 -21.98
CA GLN A 510 -9.74 20.10 -22.03
C GLN A 510 -9.11 18.77 -21.57
N ARG A 511 -9.63 18.13 -20.50
CA ARG A 511 -9.19 16.80 -20.08
C ARG A 511 -9.41 15.78 -21.18
N GLN A 512 -10.58 15.81 -21.82
CA GLN A 512 -10.93 14.88 -22.87
C GLN A 512 -10.00 15.00 -24.09
N ARG A 513 -9.68 16.23 -24.53
CA ARG A 513 -8.74 16.48 -25.64
C ARG A 513 -7.33 15.97 -25.33
N ILE A 514 -6.83 16.12 -24.11
CA ILE A 514 -5.55 15.55 -23.70
C ILE A 514 -5.59 14.01 -23.72
N ALA A 515 -6.71 13.40 -23.28
CA ALA A 515 -6.89 11.95 -23.33
C ALA A 515 -6.98 11.43 -24.76
N ILE A 516 -7.65 12.16 -25.67
CA ILE A 516 -7.70 11.84 -27.10
C ILE A 516 -6.30 11.95 -27.72
N ALA A 517 -5.54 13.03 -27.42
CA ALA A 517 -4.15 13.17 -27.89
C ALA A 517 -3.27 11.97 -27.50
N ARG A 518 -3.44 11.44 -26.27
CA ARG A 518 -2.77 10.23 -25.79
C ARG A 518 -3.07 9.02 -26.68
N VAL A 519 -4.32 8.83 -27.07
CA VAL A 519 -4.74 7.69 -27.92
C VAL A 519 -4.29 7.90 -29.36
N MET A 520 -4.34 9.12 -29.88
CA MET A 520 -3.82 9.45 -31.20
C MET A 520 -2.33 9.22 -31.32
N LEU A 521 -1.55 9.57 -30.27
CA LEU A 521 -0.12 9.32 -30.23
C LEU A 521 0.21 7.82 -30.17
N LYS A 522 -0.62 7.04 -29.51
CA LYS A 522 -0.48 5.58 -29.43
C LYS A 522 -0.62 4.90 -30.80
N ASP A 523 -1.52 5.40 -31.64
CA ASP A 523 -1.79 4.98 -33.02
C ASP A 523 -1.97 3.45 -33.17
N ALA A 524 -2.76 2.85 -32.30
CA ALA A 524 -3.02 1.41 -32.29
C ALA A 524 -3.94 0.98 -33.46
N PRO A 525 -3.76 -0.27 -34.00
CA PRO A 525 -4.58 -0.79 -35.11
C PRO A 525 -6.03 -1.09 -34.74
N ILE A 526 -6.34 -1.30 -33.48
CA ILE A 526 -7.70 -1.49 -32.97
C ILE A 526 -8.06 -0.30 -32.09
N LEU A 527 -9.23 0.27 -32.30
CA LEU A 527 -9.72 1.44 -31.58
C LEU A 527 -11.03 1.14 -30.86
N LEU A 528 -11.09 1.46 -29.59
CA LEU A 528 -12.28 1.38 -28.75
C LEU A 528 -12.69 2.79 -28.36
N LEU A 529 -13.94 3.15 -28.61
CA LEU A 529 -14.51 4.47 -28.29
C LEU A 529 -15.67 4.29 -27.32
N ASP A 530 -15.59 4.87 -26.13
CA ASP A 530 -16.67 4.86 -25.14
C ASP A 530 -17.07 6.32 -24.85
N GLU A 531 -18.15 6.78 -25.47
CA GLU A 531 -18.68 8.16 -25.35
C GLU A 531 -17.63 9.28 -25.52
N ALA A 532 -16.77 9.17 -26.51
CA ALA A 532 -15.57 10.00 -26.68
C ALA A 532 -15.81 11.53 -26.76
N THR A 533 -17.06 12.02 -26.87
CA THR A 533 -17.37 13.46 -27.07
C THR A 533 -18.37 14.02 -26.04
N SER A 534 -18.74 13.31 -24.98
CA SER A 534 -19.86 13.66 -24.09
C SER A 534 -19.71 14.97 -23.30
N ALA A 535 -18.48 15.50 -23.13
CA ALA A 535 -18.19 16.67 -22.30
C ALA A 535 -17.69 17.90 -23.08
N LEU A 536 -18.00 17.99 -24.40
CA LEU A 536 -17.46 19.02 -25.30
C LEU A 536 -18.52 20.07 -25.67
N ASP A 537 -18.08 21.30 -25.89
CA ASP A 537 -18.87 22.38 -26.48
C ASP A 537 -19.08 22.09 -27.97
N SER A 538 -20.23 22.50 -28.55
CA SER A 538 -20.67 22.11 -29.90
C SER A 538 -19.67 22.42 -31.03
N GLU A 539 -18.93 23.55 -30.96
CA GLU A 539 -17.90 23.90 -31.96
C GLU A 539 -16.67 23.01 -31.87
N VAL A 540 -16.21 22.73 -30.65
CA VAL A 540 -15.06 21.86 -30.39
C VAL A 540 -15.42 20.41 -30.67
N GLU A 541 -16.67 20.02 -30.46
CA GLU A 541 -17.17 18.68 -30.75
C GLU A 541 -17.04 18.34 -32.24
N ALA A 542 -17.42 19.25 -33.14
CA ALA A 542 -17.32 19.03 -34.59
C ALA A 542 -15.86 18.79 -35.03
N ALA A 543 -14.92 19.63 -34.58
CA ALA A 543 -13.50 19.47 -34.90
C ALA A 543 -12.89 18.17 -34.35
N ILE A 544 -13.30 17.76 -33.16
CA ILE A 544 -12.83 16.50 -32.55
C ILE A 544 -13.48 15.31 -33.29
N GLN A 545 -14.73 15.40 -33.67
CA GLN A 545 -15.40 14.35 -34.46
C GLN A 545 -14.65 14.10 -35.78
N GLU A 546 -14.30 15.16 -36.52
CA GLU A 546 -13.49 15.05 -37.74
C GLU A 546 -12.14 14.39 -37.46
N SER A 547 -11.50 14.74 -36.34
CA SER A 547 -10.23 14.15 -35.95
C SER A 547 -10.38 12.69 -35.55
N LEU A 548 -11.49 12.31 -34.89
CA LEU A 548 -11.81 10.92 -34.56
C LEU A 548 -12.09 10.11 -35.82
N ASP A 549 -12.82 10.68 -36.79
CA ASP A 549 -13.14 10.03 -38.07
C ASP A 549 -11.85 9.71 -38.83
N LYS A 550 -10.92 10.68 -38.93
CA LYS A 550 -9.57 10.44 -39.49
C LYS A 550 -8.76 9.38 -38.72
N MET A 551 -8.88 9.35 -37.40
CA MET A 551 -8.19 8.34 -36.57
C MET A 551 -8.76 6.93 -36.78
N MET A 552 -10.03 6.81 -37.13
CA MET A 552 -10.71 5.53 -37.41
C MET A 552 -10.37 4.96 -38.81
N GLU A 553 -9.80 5.76 -39.72
CA GLU A 553 -9.46 5.29 -41.07
C GLU A 553 -8.45 4.15 -41.04
N GLY A 554 -8.77 3.06 -41.75
CA GLY A 554 -7.91 1.88 -41.87
C GLY A 554 -7.79 1.03 -40.60
N LYS A 555 -8.55 1.33 -39.54
CA LYS A 555 -8.51 0.60 -38.29
C LYS A 555 -9.80 -0.18 -38.02
N THR A 556 -9.69 -1.26 -37.24
CA THR A 556 -10.87 -1.93 -36.70
C THR A 556 -11.38 -1.15 -35.49
N VAL A 557 -12.65 -0.76 -35.50
CA VAL A 557 -13.25 0.13 -34.51
C VAL A 557 -14.43 -0.53 -33.80
N ILE A 558 -14.47 -0.44 -32.49
CA ILE A 558 -15.66 -0.72 -31.67
C ILE A 558 -16.03 0.56 -30.95
N ALA A 559 -17.21 1.11 -31.25
CA ALA A 559 -17.72 2.30 -30.58
C ALA A 559 -18.95 1.97 -29.74
N ILE A 560 -18.93 2.32 -28.45
CA ILE A 560 -20.14 2.37 -27.63
C ILE A 560 -20.83 3.69 -27.97
N ALA A 561 -21.89 3.59 -28.74
CA ALA A 561 -22.52 4.75 -29.34
C ALA A 561 -23.70 5.24 -28.50
N HIS A 562 -23.56 6.44 -27.98
CA HIS A 562 -24.62 7.17 -27.28
C HIS A 562 -25.02 8.46 -28.01
N ARG A 563 -24.30 8.87 -29.08
CA ARG A 563 -24.58 10.04 -29.89
C ARG A 563 -24.88 9.66 -31.35
N LEU A 564 -25.81 10.40 -31.95
CA LEU A 564 -26.26 10.18 -33.33
C LEU A 564 -25.13 10.31 -34.36
N SER A 565 -24.20 11.26 -34.15
CA SER A 565 -23.04 11.48 -35.02
C SER A 565 -22.11 10.27 -35.05
N THR A 566 -21.83 9.66 -33.88
CA THR A 566 -20.98 8.47 -33.79
C THR A 566 -21.65 7.27 -34.47
N ILE A 567 -22.97 7.11 -34.30
CA ILE A 567 -23.75 6.03 -34.93
C ILE A 567 -23.70 6.10 -36.47
N ALA A 568 -23.79 7.31 -37.01
CA ALA A 568 -23.81 7.52 -38.47
C ALA A 568 -22.48 7.18 -39.14
N ALA A 569 -21.36 7.21 -38.41
CA ALA A 569 -20.03 6.90 -38.94
C ALA A 569 -19.67 5.40 -38.90
N MET A 570 -20.57 4.54 -38.40
CA MET A 570 -20.32 3.10 -38.27
C MET A 570 -20.82 2.32 -39.49
N ASP A 571 -20.01 1.32 -39.93
CA ASP A 571 -20.37 0.43 -41.03
C ASP A 571 -21.50 -0.52 -40.63
N ARG A 572 -21.48 -0.99 -39.39
CA ARG A 572 -22.44 -1.93 -38.82
C ARG A 572 -22.77 -1.59 -37.37
N LEU A 573 -24.03 -1.72 -37.03
CA LEU A 573 -24.55 -1.50 -35.69
C LEU A 573 -25.03 -2.82 -35.11
N ILE A 574 -24.70 -3.04 -33.84
CA ILE A 574 -25.07 -4.22 -33.06
C ILE A 574 -25.90 -3.76 -31.87
N VAL A 575 -27.16 -4.17 -31.84
CA VAL A 575 -28.08 -3.83 -30.76
C VAL A 575 -28.07 -4.94 -29.71
N LEU A 576 -27.70 -4.56 -28.52
CA LEU A 576 -27.59 -5.48 -27.36
C LEU A 576 -28.76 -5.27 -26.40
N ASP A 577 -29.37 -6.37 -25.99
CA ASP A 577 -30.28 -6.41 -24.84
C ASP A 577 -30.00 -7.64 -23.98
N LYS A 578 -29.88 -7.42 -22.66
CA LYS A 578 -29.63 -8.50 -21.68
C LYS A 578 -28.53 -9.47 -22.11
N GLY A 579 -27.41 -8.91 -22.63
CA GLY A 579 -26.22 -9.68 -23.01
C GLY A 579 -26.32 -10.47 -24.32
N ARG A 580 -27.34 -10.23 -25.13
CA ARG A 580 -27.54 -10.90 -26.42
C ARG A 580 -27.65 -9.87 -27.55
N ILE A 581 -27.20 -10.27 -28.74
CA ILE A 581 -27.43 -9.50 -29.95
C ILE A 581 -28.87 -9.76 -30.40
N ILE A 582 -29.68 -8.69 -30.45
CA ILE A 582 -31.09 -8.77 -30.87
C ILE A 582 -31.32 -8.22 -32.25
N GLU A 583 -30.52 -7.24 -32.66
CA GLU A 583 -30.58 -6.64 -34.02
C GLU A 583 -29.15 -6.38 -34.49
N GLU A 584 -28.94 -6.53 -35.78
CA GLU A 584 -27.68 -6.28 -36.46
C GLU A 584 -27.94 -5.80 -37.88
N GLY A 585 -27.19 -4.78 -38.31
CA GLY A 585 -27.28 -4.21 -39.66
C GLY A 585 -26.76 -2.77 -39.75
N SER A 586 -26.88 -2.16 -40.92
CA SER A 586 -26.57 -0.75 -41.11
C SER A 586 -27.64 0.16 -40.46
N HIS A 587 -27.31 1.43 -40.27
CA HIS A 587 -28.26 2.44 -39.75
C HIS A 587 -29.62 2.43 -40.50
N THR A 588 -29.57 2.42 -41.81
CA THR A 588 -30.78 2.44 -42.66
C THR A 588 -31.60 1.15 -42.55
N GLU A 589 -30.92 -0.01 -42.51
CA GLU A 589 -31.57 -1.32 -42.35
C GLU A 589 -32.28 -1.45 -40.99
N LEU A 590 -31.62 -1.00 -39.93
CA LEU A 590 -32.18 -1.08 -38.57
C LEU A 590 -33.34 -0.11 -38.35
N LEU A 591 -33.31 1.07 -38.96
CA LEU A 591 -34.48 1.98 -38.96
C LEU A 591 -35.67 1.35 -39.67
N ALA A 592 -35.44 0.71 -40.83
CA ALA A 592 -36.50 0.05 -41.59
C ALA A 592 -37.14 -1.14 -40.84
N LYS A 593 -36.37 -1.81 -39.98
CA LYS A 593 -36.86 -2.92 -39.12
C LYS A 593 -37.84 -2.48 -38.03
N GLN A 594 -37.88 -1.17 -37.69
CA GLN A 594 -38.71 -0.59 -36.62
C GLN A 594 -38.61 -1.31 -35.27
N GLY A 595 -37.43 -1.89 -34.99
CA GLY A 595 -37.12 -2.64 -33.77
C GLY A 595 -36.72 -1.75 -32.58
N LEU A 596 -35.91 -2.32 -31.66
CA LEU A 596 -35.39 -1.57 -30.50
C LEU A 596 -34.51 -0.41 -30.94
N TYR A 597 -33.69 -0.60 -31.99
CA TYR A 597 -32.86 0.48 -32.55
C TYR A 597 -33.68 1.69 -32.97
N ALA A 598 -34.72 1.48 -33.76
CA ALA A 598 -35.58 2.58 -34.25
C ALA A 598 -36.25 3.34 -33.09
N LYS A 599 -36.67 2.63 -32.04
CA LYS A 599 -37.20 3.22 -30.80
C LYS A 599 -36.18 4.07 -30.07
N LEU A 600 -34.95 3.58 -29.88
CA LEU A 600 -33.86 4.31 -29.24
C LEU A 600 -33.44 5.54 -30.04
N TRP A 601 -33.41 5.41 -31.37
CA TRP A 601 -33.12 6.50 -32.28
C TRP A 601 -34.19 7.60 -32.23
N ALA A 602 -35.49 7.24 -32.29
CA ALA A 602 -36.61 8.18 -32.19
C ALA A 602 -36.57 8.98 -30.86
N HIS A 603 -36.19 8.32 -29.76
CA HIS A 603 -36.02 8.99 -28.48
C HIS A 603 -34.89 10.02 -28.45
N GLN A 604 -33.79 9.74 -29.13
CA GLN A 604 -32.63 10.65 -29.17
C GLN A 604 -32.81 11.78 -30.21
N SER A 605 -33.45 11.49 -31.35
CA SER A 605 -33.71 12.46 -32.38
C SER A 605 -34.98 13.28 -32.13
N GLY A 606 -35.94 12.74 -31.37
CA GLY A 606 -37.23 13.34 -31.07
C GLY A 606 -37.26 14.36 -29.94
N GLY A 607 -36.15 14.65 -29.29
CA GLY A 607 -36.05 15.70 -28.25
C GLY A 607 -36.31 17.12 -28.77
N PHE A 608 -36.58 17.32 -30.06
CA PHE A 608 -36.95 18.60 -30.68
C PHE A 608 -38.30 18.65 -31.35
N LEU A 609 -39.02 17.53 -31.48
CA LEU A 609 -40.37 17.52 -32.10
C LEU A 609 -41.27 16.50 -31.40
N SER A 610 -42.16 17.02 -30.56
CA SER A 610 -43.55 16.65 -30.19
C SER A 610 -43.94 15.21 -29.87
N GLU A 611 -44.54 15.08 -28.68
CA GLU A 611 -45.80 14.45 -28.28
C GLU A 611 -45.95 12.91 -28.26
N HIS A 612 -46.25 12.46 -27.05
CA HIS A 612 -47.04 11.27 -26.66
C HIS A 612 -46.73 9.91 -27.29
N VAL A 613 -45.91 9.15 -26.61
CA VAL A 613 -46.05 7.69 -26.60
C VAL A 613 -46.13 7.23 -25.13
N GLU A 614 -47.36 6.84 -24.74
CA GLU A 614 -47.63 6.17 -23.48
C GLU A 614 -46.85 4.85 -23.39
N TRP A 615 -46.17 4.69 -22.25
CA TRP A 615 -45.51 3.44 -21.93
C TRP A 615 -46.53 2.47 -21.34
N GLU A 616 -46.97 1.46 -22.08
CA GLU A 616 -47.62 0.28 -21.50
C GLU A 616 -46.52 -0.56 -20.78
N ASN A 617 -46.70 -0.69 -19.47
CA ASN A 617 -46.01 -1.68 -18.66
C ASN A 617 -46.50 -3.07 -19.02
N ASN A 618 -45.61 -3.93 -19.50
CA ASN A 618 -45.73 -5.39 -19.41
C ASN A 618 -44.39 -5.99 -19.01
#